data_df12c874432b54c9ba4f45cfb6ff8065
#
_entry.id   df12c874432b54c9ba4f45cfb6ff8065
#
_cell.length_a   1.000
_cell.length_b   1.000
_cell.length_c   1.000
_cell.angle_alpha   90.00
_cell.angle_beta   90.00
_cell.angle_gamma   90.00
#
_symmetry.space_group_name_H-M   'P 1'
#
loop_
_entity.id
_entity.type
_entity.pdbx_description
1 polymer ?
#
loop_
_entity_poly.entity_id
_entity_poly.type
_entity_poly.pdbx_seq_one_letter_code
_entity_poly.pdbx_strand_id
1 'polypeptide(L)'
;MNTPGPLAGRTTVVTRPRAQAAPLAAAISAAGGIPLVFPLLEILPIDDPQALAAGVARLPGCALAIFISPNAADHVLPLIQAHGPWPVGVRPAAVGQGTVRAL
;
A
#
# COMPACT_ATOMS: atom_id res chain seq x y z
N MET A 1 -7.28 -35.08 -15.35
CA MET A 1 -7.16 -35.19 -13.88
C MET A 1 -6.33 -34.07 -13.37
N ASN A 2 -6.85 -33.32 -12.43
CA ASN A 2 -6.15 -32.17 -11.89
C ASN A 2 -5.22 -32.58 -10.75
N THR A 3 -3.97 -32.13 -10.85
CA THR A 3 -3.01 -32.30 -9.75
C THR A 3 -3.38 -31.34 -8.62
N PRO A 4 -3.42 -31.80 -7.35
CA PRO A 4 -3.63 -30.89 -6.22
C PRO A 4 -2.57 -29.81 -6.20
N GLY A 5 -2.98 -28.57 -5.89
CA GLY A 5 -2.04 -27.48 -5.72
C GLY A 5 -1.21 -27.61 -4.45
N PRO A 6 -0.13 -26.81 -4.32
CA PRO A 6 0.77 -26.88 -3.16
C PRO A 6 0.08 -26.61 -1.82
N LEU A 7 -1.05 -25.90 -1.82
CA LEU A 7 -1.81 -25.58 -0.59
C LEU A 7 -3.08 -26.44 -0.45
N ALA A 8 -3.22 -27.52 -1.20
CA ALA A 8 -4.41 -28.37 -1.15
C ALA A 8 -4.73 -28.81 0.28
N GLY A 9 -5.98 -28.62 0.70
CA GLY A 9 -6.44 -28.97 2.06
C GLY A 9 -6.01 -28.01 3.16
N ARG A 10 -5.31 -26.93 2.83
CA ARG A 10 -4.84 -25.94 3.80
C ARG A 10 -5.76 -24.71 3.81
N THR A 11 -6.14 -24.27 5.01
CA THR A 11 -6.81 -22.99 5.23
C THR A 11 -5.78 -21.96 5.64
N THR A 12 -5.75 -20.82 4.94
CA THR A 12 -4.80 -19.74 5.21
C THR A 12 -5.55 -18.48 5.58
N VAL A 13 -5.22 -17.92 6.75
CA VAL A 13 -5.81 -16.66 7.21
C VAL A 13 -5.08 -15.51 6.54
N VAL A 14 -5.82 -14.63 5.88
CA VAL A 14 -5.30 -13.43 5.23
C VAL A 14 -5.70 -12.22 6.05
N THR A 15 -4.72 -11.58 6.70
CA THR A 15 -4.95 -10.50 7.66
C THR A 15 -4.71 -9.11 7.08
N ARG A 16 -4.35 -9.01 5.81
CA ARG A 16 -4.10 -7.73 5.14
C ARG A 16 -5.38 -6.90 5.01
N PRO A 17 -5.27 -5.57 4.85
CA PRO A 17 -6.42 -4.73 4.53
C PRO A 17 -7.18 -5.29 3.32
N ARG A 18 -8.49 -5.13 3.33
CA ARG A 18 -9.41 -5.83 2.41
C ARG A 18 -9.03 -5.66 0.94
N ALA A 19 -8.65 -4.44 0.53
CA ALA A 19 -8.27 -4.16 -0.86
C ALA A 19 -6.99 -4.91 -1.28
N GLN A 20 -6.08 -5.17 -0.35
CA GLN A 20 -4.83 -5.89 -0.61
C GLN A 20 -4.96 -7.39 -0.35
N ALA A 21 -5.98 -7.80 0.38
CA ALA A 21 -6.24 -9.20 0.66
C ALA A 21 -6.73 -9.95 -0.59
N ALA A 22 -7.46 -9.29 -1.49
CA ALA A 22 -8.07 -9.94 -2.64
C ALA A 22 -7.05 -10.62 -3.58
N PRO A 23 -5.93 -9.97 -3.99
CA PRO A 23 -4.93 -10.65 -4.82
C PRO A 23 -4.29 -11.85 -4.13
N LEU A 24 -4.01 -11.74 -2.82
CA LEU A 24 -3.42 -12.83 -2.06
C LEU A 24 -4.42 -13.99 -1.91
N ALA A 25 -5.68 -13.70 -1.63
CA ALA A 25 -6.72 -14.72 -1.54
C ALA A 25 -6.88 -15.47 -2.88
N ALA A 26 -6.84 -14.75 -4.00
CA ALA A 26 -6.90 -15.36 -5.33
C ALA A 26 -5.70 -16.28 -5.58
N ALA A 27 -4.49 -15.87 -5.17
CA ALA A 27 -3.30 -16.69 -5.32
C ALA A 27 -3.37 -17.97 -4.46
N ILE A 28 -3.89 -17.86 -3.23
CA ILE A 28 -4.10 -19.00 -2.34
C ILE A 28 -5.10 -19.99 -2.96
N SER A 29 -6.21 -19.49 -3.49
CA SER A 29 -7.21 -20.31 -4.16
C SER A 29 -6.62 -21.00 -5.40
N ALA A 30 -5.83 -20.29 -6.19
CA ALA A 30 -5.16 -20.84 -7.37
C ALA A 30 -4.17 -21.96 -7.00
N ALA A 31 -3.58 -21.89 -5.81
CA ALA A 31 -2.69 -22.92 -5.29
C ALA A 31 -3.43 -24.07 -4.60
N GLY A 32 -4.76 -24.09 -4.65
CA GLY A 32 -5.60 -25.15 -4.08
C GLY A 32 -5.96 -24.94 -2.62
N GLY A 33 -5.54 -23.85 -2.00
CA GLY A 33 -5.84 -23.53 -0.62
C GLY A 33 -7.21 -22.88 -0.42
N ILE A 34 -7.58 -22.73 0.83
CA ILE A 34 -8.81 -22.04 1.23
C ILE A 34 -8.41 -20.74 1.92
N PRO A 35 -8.59 -19.57 1.28
CA PRO A 35 -8.30 -18.31 1.93
C PRO A 35 -9.42 -17.94 2.89
N LEU A 36 -9.04 -17.53 4.10
CA LEU A 36 -9.95 -16.94 5.08
C LEU A 36 -9.55 -15.47 5.25
N VAL A 37 -10.30 -14.58 4.64
CA VAL A 37 -10.01 -13.15 4.69
C VAL A 37 -10.50 -12.61 6.03
N PHE A 38 -9.55 -12.15 6.85
CA PHE A 38 -9.81 -11.62 8.19
C PHE A 38 -8.98 -10.35 8.39
N PRO A 39 -9.38 -9.22 7.78
CA PRO A 39 -8.60 -8.00 7.88
C PRO A 39 -8.50 -7.51 9.33
N LEU A 40 -7.28 -7.21 9.77
CA LEU A 40 -7.02 -6.65 11.10
C LEU A 40 -6.88 -5.13 11.08
N LEU A 41 -6.68 -4.55 9.89
CA LEU A 41 -6.51 -3.12 9.68
C LEU A 41 -7.40 -2.67 8.53
N GLU A 42 -7.89 -1.45 8.64
CA GLU A 42 -8.54 -0.75 7.55
C GLU A 42 -7.75 0.51 7.23
N ILE A 43 -7.43 0.71 5.96
CA ILE A 43 -6.70 1.90 5.51
C ILE A 43 -7.72 2.98 5.16
N LEU A 44 -7.72 4.04 5.93
CA LEU A 44 -8.64 5.17 5.74
C LEU A 44 -7.85 6.44 5.44
N PRO A 45 -8.43 7.36 4.65
CA PRO A 45 -7.84 8.69 4.49
C PRO A 45 -7.82 9.43 5.84
N ILE A 46 -6.80 10.26 6.03
CA ILE A 46 -6.77 11.15 7.21
C ILE A 46 -7.86 12.20 7.04
N ASP A 47 -8.74 12.32 8.03
CA ASP A 47 -9.82 13.31 8.05
C ASP A 47 -9.36 14.58 8.78
N ASP A 48 -8.26 15.18 8.30
CA ASP A 48 -7.72 16.42 8.82
C ASP A 48 -7.05 17.19 7.68
N PRO A 49 -7.82 17.97 6.90
CA PRO A 49 -7.27 18.70 5.76
C PRO A 49 -6.17 19.69 6.14
N GLN A 50 -6.23 20.28 7.33
CA GLN A 50 -5.23 21.24 7.77
C GLN A 50 -3.89 20.57 8.06
N ALA A 51 -3.89 19.42 8.73
CA ALA A 51 -2.68 18.66 8.99
C ALA A 51 -2.06 18.15 7.69
N LEU A 52 -2.86 17.68 6.74
CA LEU A 52 -2.39 17.25 5.43
C LEU A 52 -1.75 18.40 4.65
N ALA A 53 -2.42 19.55 4.60
CA ALA A 53 -1.91 20.72 3.91
C ALA A 53 -0.61 21.23 4.53
N ALA A 54 -0.52 21.26 5.86
CA ALA A 54 0.68 21.66 6.58
C ALA A 54 1.84 20.70 6.29
N GLY A 55 1.58 19.38 6.25
CA GLY A 55 2.59 18.39 5.92
C GLY A 55 3.12 18.54 4.50
N VAL A 56 2.23 18.71 3.53
CA VAL A 56 2.62 18.93 2.12
C VAL A 56 3.40 20.22 1.95
N ALA A 57 3.01 21.28 2.65
CA ALA A 57 3.69 22.57 2.58
C ALA A 57 5.12 22.52 3.12
N ARG A 58 5.43 21.57 4.02
CA ARG A 58 6.77 21.38 4.57
C ARG A 58 7.70 20.59 3.64
N LEU A 59 7.15 19.90 2.65
CA LEU A 59 7.93 19.02 1.76
C LEU A 59 9.11 19.72 1.08
N PRO A 60 8.99 20.96 0.51
CA PRO A 60 10.12 21.60 -0.15
C PRO A 60 11.33 21.86 0.75
N GLY A 61 11.13 21.93 2.06
CA GLY A 61 12.22 22.10 3.02
C GLY A 61 12.92 20.80 3.43
N CYS A 62 12.47 19.65 2.92
CA CYS A 62 13.04 18.36 3.25
C CYS A 62 14.11 17.95 2.24
N ALA A 63 15.11 17.22 2.68
CA ALA A 63 16.12 16.62 1.79
C ALA A 63 15.65 15.27 1.23
N LEU A 64 14.81 14.55 2.00
CA LEU A 64 14.41 13.19 1.70
C LEU A 64 12.95 12.98 2.09
N ALA A 65 12.18 12.36 1.23
CA ALA A 65 10.82 11.92 1.51
C ALA A 65 10.78 10.39 1.46
N ILE A 66 10.51 9.76 2.59
CA ILE A 66 10.53 8.30 2.71
C ILE A 66 9.10 7.79 2.68
N PHE A 67 8.81 6.92 1.71
CA PHE A 67 7.52 6.24 1.59
C PHE A 67 7.67 4.83 2.16
N ILE A 68 7.00 4.57 3.28
CA ILE A 68 7.17 3.31 4.00
C ILE A 68 6.29 2.18 3.48
N SER A 69 5.31 2.49 2.64
CA SER A 69 4.40 1.49 2.07
C SER A 69 3.75 2.01 0.79
N PRO A 70 3.22 1.10 -0.07
CA PRO A 70 2.40 1.51 -1.21
C PRO A 70 1.19 2.35 -0.80
N ASN A 71 0.56 2.03 0.33
CA ASN A 71 -0.57 2.80 0.85
C ASN A 71 -0.19 4.25 1.13
N ALA A 72 0.97 4.47 1.75
CA ALA A 72 1.45 5.82 2.02
C ALA A 72 1.65 6.60 0.72
N ALA A 73 2.25 5.99 -0.29
CA ALA A 73 2.43 6.61 -1.61
C ALA A 73 1.09 6.91 -2.28
N ASP A 74 0.17 5.94 -2.29
CA ASP A 74 -1.13 6.08 -2.94
C ASP A 74 -1.98 7.19 -2.31
N HIS A 75 -1.88 7.38 -1.00
CA HIS A 75 -2.66 8.39 -0.30
C HIS A 75 -2.04 9.79 -0.38
N VAL A 76 -0.71 9.90 -0.37
CA VAL A 76 -0.06 11.21 -0.30
C VAL A 76 0.29 11.81 -1.66
N LEU A 77 0.64 10.99 -2.66
CA LEU A 77 1.05 11.52 -3.96
C LEU A 77 -0.02 12.38 -4.64
N PRO A 78 -1.32 12.01 -4.65
CA PRO A 78 -2.34 12.88 -5.21
C PRO A 78 -2.42 14.23 -4.51
N LEU A 79 -2.20 14.27 -3.20
CA LEU A 79 -2.21 15.52 -2.43
C LEU A 79 -1.02 16.41 -2.79
N ILE A 80 0.16 15.84 -2.97
CA ILE A 80 1.35 16.56 -3.39
C ILE A 80 1.15 17.10 -4.81
N GLN A 81 0.63 16.29 -5.72
CA GLN A 81 0.38 16.69 -7.11
C GLN A 81 -0.65 17.81 -7.22
N ALA A 82 -1.69 17.78 -6.36
CA ALA A 82 -2.68 18.84 -6.31
C ALA A 82 -2.10 20.16 -5.82
N HIS A 83 -1.06 20.09 -4.98
CA HIS A 83 -0.37 21.28 -4.47
C HIS A 83 0.59 21.89 -5.48
N GLY A 84 1.16 21.07 -6.36
CA GLY A 84 2.11 21.50 -7.38
C GLY A 84 3.01 20.34 -7.84
N PRO A 85 4.02 20.63 -8.67
CA PRO A 85 4.97 19.60 -9.07
C PRO A 85 5.84 19.13 -7.89
N TRP A 86 6.46 17.96 -8.04
CA TRP A 86 7.38 17.45 -7.04
C TRP A 86 8.52 18.46 -6.80
N PRO A 87 8.82 18.82 -5.55
CA PRO A 87 9.84 19.83 -5.26
C PRO A 87 11.22 19.40 -5.72
N VAL A 88 11.95 20.30 -6.38
CA VAL A 88 13.34 20.09 -6.78
C VAL A 88 14.21 20.00 -5.52
N GLY A 89 15.09 19.01 -5.48
CA GLY A 89 16.01 18.82 -4.36
C GLY A 89 15.49 17.90 -3.27
N VAL A 90 14.24 17.45 -3.33
CA VAL A 90 13.70 16.43 -2.42
C VAL A 90 13.82 15.07 -3.09
N ARG A 91 14.56 14.16 -2.46
CA ARG A 91 14.71 12.79 -2.99
C ARG A 91 13.62 11.88 -2.44
N PRO A 92 12.87 11.18 -3.30
CA PRO A 92 11.97 10.13 -2.84
C PRO A 92 12.75 8.86 -2.49
N ALA A 93 12.33 8.19 -1.42
CA ALA A 93 12.91 6.91 -1.02
C ALA A 93 11.77 5.93 -0.67
N ALA A 94 12.00 4.67 -0.88
CA ALA A 94 11.03 3.61 -0.60
C ALA A 94 11.70 2.45 0.11
N VAL A 95 10.97 1.80 1.01
CA VAL A 95 11.48 0.67 1.78
C VAL A 95 11.51 -0.61 0.94
N GLY A 96 10.55 -0.80 0.03
CA GLY A 96 10.43 -2.01 -0.76
C GLY A 96 10.01 -1.76 -2.21
N GLN A 97 10.14 -2.78 -3.05
CA GLN A 97 9.84 -2.70 -4.48
C GLN A 97 8.37 -2.39 -4.76
N GLY A 98 7.45 -2.88 -3.93
CA GLY A 98 6.03 -2.55 -4.06
C GLY A 98 5.77 -1.06 -3.93
N THR A 99 6.48 -0.40 -3.01
CA THR A 99 6.39 1.05 -2.83
C THR A 99 7.05 1.79 -4.00
N VAL A 100 8.18 1.30 -4.50
CA VAL A 100 8.82 1.87 -5.69
C VAL A 100 7.86 1.88 -6.87
N ARG A 101 7.12 0.78 -7.08
CA ARG A 101 6.14 0.70 -8.17
C ARG A 101 4.97 1.67 -7.98
N ALA A 102 4.60 2.02 -6.75
CA ALA A 102 3.54 2.98 -6.46
C ALA A 102 3.99 4.43 -6.68
N LEU A 103 5.29 4.69 -6.67
CA LEU A 103 5.85 6.01 -6.97
C LEU A 103 5.90 6.22 -8.48
#